data_7587272c0ae2175e2cccf65901b1b3fa
#
_entry.id   7587272c0ae2175e2cccf65901b1b3fa
#
_cell.length_a   1.000
_cell.length_b   1.000
_cell.length_c   1.000
_cell.angle_alpha   90.00
_cell.angle_beta   90.00
_cell.angle_gamma   90.00
#
_symmetry.space_group_name_H-M   'P 1'
#
loop_
_entity.id
_entity.type
_entity.pdbx_description
1 polymer ?
#
loop_
_entity_poly.entity_id
_entity_poly.type
_entity_poly.pdbx_seq_one_letter_code
_entity_poly.pdbx_strand_id
1 'polypeptide(L)'
;GRATITDVMQTCPEFETLQVVPASIDLSGADLELADMPDRNNLMRNALDAFLEQTSVHYDYVFVDCPPSLGLLVINAMCAVNEMLIPIQAEYYALEGLGQLINTIGLVQSNFNPELLVSTMLVTMFDRRTLLSREVYEEVKTHYPSIVLDTTIPRTVKISEAPSFGQSVISYDPRGKGAVSYREAAYELNSRSTVVLETLASRRNEN
;
A
#
# COMPACT_ATOMS: atom_id res chain seq x y z
N GLY A 1 -2.73 -2.00 -23.96
CA GLY A 1 -3.96 -2.42 -23.65
C GLY A 1 -4.61 -3.50 -24.48
N ARG A 2 -4.43 -4.79 -24.10
CA ARG A 2 -5.19 -5.91 -24.70
C ARG A 2 -6.41 -6.30 -23.87
N ALA A 3 -6.45 -5.86 -22.59
CA ALA A 3 -7.52 -6.15 -21.65
C ALA A 3 -7.76 -4.93 -20.75
N THR A 4 -8.98 -4.79 -20.26
CA THR A 4 -9.36 -3.79 -19.25
C THR A 4 -9.26 -4.39 -17.83
N ILE A 5 -9.33 -3.56 -16.79
CA ILE A 5 -9.40 -4.02 -15.40
C ILE A 5 -10.58 -4.98 -15.22
N THR A 6 -11.74 -4.65 -15.78
CA THR A 6 -12.96 -5.49 -15.72
C THR A 6 -12.75 -6.88 -16.31
N ASP A 7 -11.97 -7.00 -17.40
CA ASP A 7 -11.76 -8.29 -18.08
C ASP A 7 -10.92 -9.27 -17.26
N VAL A 8 -10.07 -8.76 -16.35
CA VAL A 8 -9.10 -9.57 -15.60
C VAL A 8 -9.38 -9.65 -14.11
N MET A 9 -10.30 -8.84 -13.62
CA MET A 9 -10.68 -8.78 -12.21
C MET A 9 -11.38 -10.06 -11.76
N GLN A 10 -11.07 -10.54 -10.57
CA GLN A 10 -11.63 -11.75 -9.97
C GLN A 10 -12.18 -11.44 -8.58
N THR A 11 -13.32 -12.03 -8.23
CA THR A 11 -13.85 -11.96 -6.87
C THR A 11 -13.09 -12.90 -5.96
N CYS A 12 -12.69 -12.41 -4.78
CA CYS A 12 -12.02 -13.24 -3.79
C CYS A 12 -12.97 -14.31 -3.24
N PRO A 13 -12.60 -15.60 -3.24
CA PRO A 13 -13.45 -16.66 -2.72
C PRO A 13 -13.77 -16.54 -1.23
N GLU A 14 -12.89 -15.90 -0.45
CA GLU A 14 -13.06 -15.75 1.01
C GLU A 14 -13.92 -14.55 1.39
N PHE A 15 -13.94 -13.50 0.53
CA PHE A 15 -14.62 -12.24 0.83
C PHE A 15 -15.34 -11.70 -0.41
N GLU A 16 -16.66 -11.77 -0.42
CA GLU A 16 -17.49 -11.33 -1.57
C GLU A 16 -17.30 -9.87 -1.94
N THR A 17 -16.94 -9.02 -0.98
CA THR A 17 -16.69 -7.59 -1.19
C THR A 17 -15.27 -7.27 -1.67
N LEU A 18 -14.38 -8.28 -1.74
CA LEU A 18 -13.01 -8.12 -2.19
C LEU A 18 -12.86 -8.59 -3.64
N GLN A 19 -12.41 -7.69 -4.49
CA GLN A 19 -12.04 -7.99 -5.86
C GLN A 19 -10.53 -7.83 -6.04
N VAL A 20 -9.92 -8.68 -6.87
CA VAL A 20 -8.48 -8.72 -7.07
C VAL A 20 -8.16 -8.68 -8.55
N VAL A 21 -7.22 -7.84 -8.92
CA VAL A 21 -6.57 -7.85 -10.24
C VAL A 21 -5.21 -8.53 -10.07
N PRO A 22 -5.10 -9.83 -10.42
CA PRO A 22 -3.87 -10.57 -10.16
C PRO A 22 -2.77 -10.17 -11.14
N ALA A 23 -1.53 -10.18 -10.67
CA ALA A 23 -0.35 -10.07 -11.51
C ALA A 23 0.18 -11.45 -11.90
N SER A 24 0.91 -11.54 -13.02
CA SER A 24 1.67 -12.72 -13.42
C SER A 24 3.17 -12.44 -13.42
N ILE A 25 3.98 -13.48 -13.57
CA ILE A 25 5.43 -13.35 -13.68
C ILE A 25 5.85 -12.48 -14.88
N ASP A 26 5.01 -12.40 -15.91
CA ASP A 26 5.26 -11.59 -17.10
C ASP A 26 5.36 -10.09 -16.78
N LEU A 27 4.73 -9.65 -15.69
CA LEU A 27 4.83 -8.27 -15.22
C LEU A 27 6.28 -7.87 -14.86
N SER A 28 7.16 -8.83 -14.56
CA SER A 28 8.58 -8.56 -14.28
C SER A 28 9.33 -7.94 -15.47
N GLY A 29 8.85 -8.15 -16.69
CA GLY A 29 9.39 -7.54 -17.92
C GLY A 29 8.80 -6.18 -18.27
N ALA A 30 7.75 -5.76 -17.59
CA ALA A 30 6.99 -4.56 -17.93
C ALA A 30 7.80 -3.27 -17.83
N ASP A 31 8.79 -3.19 -16.93
CA ASP A 31 9.67 -2.00 -16.83
C ASP A 31 10.40 -1.71 -18.15
N LEU A 32 10.80 -2.76 -18.89
CA LEU A 32 11.44 -2.60 -20.21
C LEU A 32 10.43 -2.14 -21.27
N GLU A 33 9.24 -2.73 -21.28
CA GLU A 33 8.18 -2.37 -22.23
C GLU A 33 7.67 -0.93 -21.98
N LEU A 34 7.55 -0.53 -20.73
CA LEU A 34 7.11 0.81 -20.32
C LEU A 34 8.11 1.90 -20.68
N ALA A 35 9.42 1.59 -20.73
CA ALA A 35 10.48 2.58 -20.91
C ALA A 35 10.29 3.42 -22.19
N ASP A 36 9.80 2.82 -23.26
CA ASP A 36 9.61 3.45 -24.58
C ASP A 36 8.17 3.91 -24.84
N MET A 37 7.24 3.71 -23.89
CA MET A 37 5.84 4.08 -24.09
C MET A 37 5.62 5.58 -23.85
N PRO A 38 4.81 6.24 -24.69
CA PRO A 38 4.35 7.61 -24.42
C PRO A 38 3.49 7.59 -23.16
N ASP A 39 3.61 8.66 -22.37
CA ASP A 39 2.85 8.84 -21.11
C ASP A 39 3.03 7.69 -20.10
N ARG A 40 4.19 7.05 -20.14
CA ARG A 40 4.51 5.82 -19.39
C ARG A 40 4.26 5.89 -17.88
N ASN A 41 4.24 7.07 -17.29
CA ASN A 41 4.05 7.25 -15.85
C ASN A 41 2.56 7.27 -15.44
N ASN A 42 1.64 7.50 -16.39
CA ASN A 42 0.21 7.64 -16.11
C ASN A 42 -0.64 6.44 -16.59
N LEU A 43 -0.02 5.39 -17.10
CA LEU A 43 -0.77 4.25 -17.67
C LEU A 43 -1.70 3.59 -16.67
N MET A 44 -1.26 3.41 -15.41
CA MET A 44 -2.09 2.86 -14.35
C MET A 44 -3.21 3.83 -13.94
N ARG A 45 -2.91 5.12 -13.81
CA ARG A 45 -3.91 6.15 -13.54
C ARG A 45 -5.02 6.12 -14.59
N ASN A 46 -4.64 6.18 -15.87
CA ASN A 46 -5.60 6.18 -16.97
C ASN A 46 -6.48 4.91 -16.98
N ALA A 47 -5.90 3.76 -16.64
CA ALA A 47 -6.64 2.50 -16.57
C ALA A 47 -7.61 2.46 -15.37
N LEU A 48 -7.20 2.98 -14.20
CA LEU A 48 -8.05 3.06 -13.00
C LEU A 48 -9.18 4.06 -13.19
N ASP A 49 -8.90 5.26 -13.71
CA ASP A 49 -9.90 6.28 -13.98
C ASP A 49 -10.97 5.76 -14.95
N ALA A 50 -10.54 5.14 -16.06
CA ALA A 50 -11.47 4.54 -17.03
C ALA A 50 -12.32 3.41 -16.42
N PHE A 51 -11.77 2.62 -15.51
CA PHE A 51 -12.51 1.58 -14.78
C PHE A 51 -13.53 2.19 -13.81
N LEU A 52 -13.12 3.16 -12.99
CA LEU A 52 -13.96 3.79 -11.98
C LEU A 52 -15.10 4.61 -12.61
N GLU A 53 -14.90 5.19 -13.78
CA GLU A 53 -15.95 5.90 -14.53
C GLU A 53 -17.01 4.95 -15.11
N GLN A 54 -16.63 3.71 -15.45
CA GLN A 54 -17.53 2.74 -16.10
C GLN A 54 -18.25 1.82 -15.12
N THR A 55 -17.70 1.61 -13.92
CA THR A 55 -18.29 0.72 -12.93
C THR A 55 -19.46 1.38 -12.19
N SER A 56 -20.53 0.61 -11.94
CA SER A 56 -21.61 1.02 -11.04
C SER A 56 -21.35 0.63 -9.58
N VAL A 57 -20.27 -0.11 -9.31
CA VAL A 57 -19.90 -0.57 -7.98
C VAL A 57 -19.14 0.55 -7.27
N HIS A 58 -19.53 0.86 -6.05
CA HIS A 58 -18.76 1.75 -5.17
C HIS A 58 -17.66 0.97 -4.46
N TYR A 59 -16.43 1.44 -4.59
CA TYR A 59 -15.26 0.90 -3.89
C TYR A 59 -14.84 1.89 -2.80
N ASP A 60 -14.80 1.46 -1.55
CA ASP A 60 -14.31 2.28 -0.43
C ASP A 60 -12.79 2.44 -0.50
N TYR A 61 -12.08 1.41 -0.97
CA TYR A 61 -10.62 1.39 -1.10
C TYR A 61 -10.18 0.68 -2.38
N VAL A 62 -9.14 1.20 -3.00
CA VAL A 62 -8.36 0.54 -4.05
C VAL A 62 -6.92 0.46 -3.58
N PHE A 63 -6.43 -0.75 -3.31
CA PHE A 63 -5.05 -0.99 -2.91
C PHE A 63 -4.21 -1.43 -4.10
N VAL A 64 -3.04 -0.84 -4.26
CA VAL A 64 -2.04 -1.24 -5.25
C VAL A 64 -0.85 -1.82 -4.49
N ASP A 65 -0.70 -3.15 -4.52
CA ASP A 65 0.47 -3.84 -3.95
C ASP A 65 1.66 -3.67 -4.88
N CYS A 66 2.76 -3.14 -4.35
CA CYS A 66 3.93 -2.73 -5.11
C CYS A 66 5.12 -3.66 -4.84
N PRO A 67 5.96 -3.96 -5.86
CA PRO A 67 7.20 -4.67 -5.66
C PRO A 67 8.19 -3.85 -4.81
N PRO A 68 9.20 -4.49 -4.19
CA PRO A 68 10.17 -3.80 -3.33
C PRO A 68 11.20 -2.93 -4.09
N SER A 69 11.12 -2.88 -5.42
CA SER A 69 11.99 -2.05 -6.28
C SER A 69 11.35 -0.69 -6.56
N LEU A 70 12.16 0.35 -6.74
CA LEU A 70 11.69 1.69 -7.13
C LEU A 70 11.73 1.87 -8.66
N GLY A 71 11.23 0.87 -9.42
CA GLY A 71 11.14 0.88 -10.88
C GLY A 71 9.92 1.65 -11.42
N LEU A 72 9.75 1.62 -12.75
CA LEU A 72 8.65 2.31 -13.44
C LEU A 72 7.27 1.83 -12.99
N LEU A 73 7.11 0.57 -12.61
CA LEU A 73 5.85 0.03 -12.07
C LEU A 73 5.45 0.74 -10.79
N VAL A 74 6.40 0.95 -9.86
CA VAL A 74 6.11 1.65 -8.60
C VAL A 74 5.84 3.14 -8.86
N ILE A 75 6.56 3.77 -9.79
CA ILE A 75 6.28 5.15 -10.20
C ILE A 75 4.88 5.26 -10.79
N ASN A 76 4.44 4.31 -11.64
CA ASN A 76 3.07 4.25 -12.14
C ASN A 76 2.03 4.16 -11.02
N ALA A 77 2.28 3.30 -10.03
CA ALA A 77 1.40 3.19 -8.86
C ALA A 77 1.34 4.52 -8.10
N MET A 78 2.49 5.14 -7.79
CA MET A 78 2.55 6.44 -7.11
C MET A 78 1.87 7.56 -7.90
N CYS A 79 1.90 7.51 -9.22
CA CYS A 79 1.18 8.45 -10.07
C CYS A 79 -0.34 8.24 -10.06
N ALA A 80 -0.81 7.02 -9.81
CA ALA A 80 -2.22 6.63 -9.89
C ALA A 80 -2.99 6.79 -8.57
N VAL A 81 -2.30 6.86 -7.43
CA VAL A 81 -2.92 6.86 -6.10
C VAL A 81 -2.84 8.24 -5.44
N ASN A 82 -3.72 8.46 -4.44
CA ASN A 82 -3.72 9.68 -3.62
C ASN A 82 -2.96 9.48 -2.31
N GLU A 83 -2.88 8.25 -1.82
CA GLU A 83 -2.32 7.92 -0.52
C GLU A 83 -1.29 6.79 -0.61
N MET A 84 -0.28 6.87 0.25
CA MET A 84 0.66 5.77 0.47
C MET A 84 0.58 5.29 1.91
N LEU A 85 0.42 3.96 2.05
CA LEU A 85 0.68 3.22 3.27
C LEU A 85 2.06 2.57 3.14
N ILE A 86 2.98 2.87 4.06
CA ILE A 86 4.35 2.35 4.06
C ILE A 86 4.48 1.30 5.17
N PRO A 87 4.58 0.00 4.84
CA PRO A 87 4.94 -1.02 5.81
C PRO A 87 6.45 -0.94 6.11
N ILE A 88 6.80 -0.91 7.40
CA ILE A 88 8.17 -0.79 7.88
C ILE A 88 8.48 -2.01 8.74
N GLN A 89 9.48 -2.82 8.36
CA GLN A 89 9.93 -3.89 9.24
C GLN A 89 10.65 -3.32 10.47
N ALA A 90 10.38 -3.91 11.64
CA ALA A 90 11.02 -3.50 12.91
C ALA A 90 12.49 -3.99 12.99
N GLU A 91 13.29 -3.64 11.98
CA GLU A 91 14.70 -4.01 11.80
C GLU A 91 15.54 -2.78 11.39
N TYR A 92 16.82 -2.78 11.73
CA TYR A 92 17.70 -1.62 11.58
C TYR A 92 17.76 -1.05 10.16
N TYR A 93 17.93 -1.90 9.14
CA TYR A 93 18.04 -1.44 7.75
C TYR A 93 16.76 -0.85 7.16
N ALA A 94 15.63 -1.05 7.82
CA ALA A 94 14.37 -0.47 7.36
C ALA A 94 14.36 1.07 7.42
N LEU A 95 15.08 1.66 8.38
CA LEU A 95 15.18 3.12 8.53
C LEU A 95 15.99 3.76 7.39
N GLU A 96 17.07 3.09 6.94
CA GLU A 96 17.86 3.56 5.80
C GLU A 96 17.03 3.53 4.51
N GLY A 97 16.32 2.42 4.26
CA GLY A 97 15.42 2.29 3.11
C GLY A 97 14.27 3.29 3.12
N LEU A 98 13.75 3.64 4.31
CA LEU A 98 12.69 4.63 4.46
C LEU A 98 13.15 6.01 3.96
N GLY A 99 14.37 6.45 4.28
CA GLY A 99 14.92 7.73 3.81
C GLY A 99 14.99 7.82 2.28
N GLN A 100 15.43 6.75 1.62
CA GLN A 100 15.47 6.68 0.15
C GLN A 100 14.05 6.70 -0.46
N LEU A 101 13.10 5.99 0.13
CA LEU A 101 11.71 5.97 -0.31
C LEU A 101 11.07 7.37 -0.18
N ILE A 102 11.23 8.05 0.95
CA ILE A 102 10.70 9.42 1.15
C ILE A 102 11.27 10.39 0.12
N ASN A 103 12.57 10.32 -0.19
CA ASN A 103 13.17 11.13 -1.24
C ASN A 103 12.53 10.86 -2.62
N THR A 104 12.29 9.59 -2.96
CA THR A 104 11.65 9.21 -4.23
C THR A 104 10.20 9.71 -4.28
N ILE A 105 9.45 9.60 -3.19
CA ILE A 105 8.09 10.15 -3.09
C ILE A 105 8.10 11.66 -3.34
N GLY A 106 9.04 12.40 -2.74
CA GLY A 106 9.21 13.83 -2.96
C GLY A 106 9.46 14.19 -4.44
N LEU A 107 10.22 13.38 -5.16
CA LEU A 107 10.42 13.56 -6.59
C LEU A 107 9.14 13.29 -7.39
N VAL A 108 8.37 12.27 -7.04
CA VAL A 108 7.08 11.99 -7.69
C VAL A 108 6.07 13.10 -7.41
N GLN A 109 5.98 13.58 -6.16
CA GLN A 109 5.11 14.71 -5.79
C GLN A 109 5.45 15.96 -6.60
N SER A 110 6.73 16.27 -6.76
CA SER A 110 7.17 17.49 -7.45
C SER A 110 6.98 17.45 -8.96
N ASN A 111 7.02 16.26 -9.58
CA ASN A 111 7.10 16.14 -11.04
C ASN A 111 5.88 15.48 -11.68
N PHE A 112 5.13 14.64 -10.95
CA PHE A 112 4.11 13.77 -11.56
C PHE A 112 2.79 13.76 -10.80
N ASN A 113 2.79 13.74 -9.45
CA ASN A 113 1.57 13.63 -8.65
C ASN A 113 1.64 14.50 -7.39
N PRO A 114 1.34 15.80 -7.49
CA PRO A 114 1.36 16.72 -6.33
C PRO A 114 0.37 16.35 -5.22
N GLU A 115 -0.68 15.59 -5.54
CA GLU A 115 -1.71 15.17 -4.58
C GLU A 115 -1.30 13.93 -3.77
N LEU A 116 -0.21 13.24 -4.14
CA LEU A 116 0.23 12.05 -3.42
C LEU A 116 0.58 12.40 -1.96
N LEU A 117 -0.01 11.68 -1.02
CA LEU A 117 0.20 11.86 0.41
C LEU A 117 0.73 10.58 1.06
N VAL A 118 1.80 10.67 1.83
CA VAL A 118 2.15 9.61 2.78
C VAL A 118 1.22 9.74 3.98
N SER A 119 0.16 8.95 4.01
CA SER A 119 -0.90 9.04 5.03
C SER A 119 -0.66 8.09 6.19
N THR A 120 0.03 6.98 5.97
CA THR A 120 0.13 5.91 6.96
C THR A 120 1.47 5.19 6.90
N MET A 121 2.03 4.92 8.07
CA MET A 121 3.16 4.00 8.27
C MET A 121 2.75 2.89 9.24
N LEU A 122 2.99 1.63 8.85
CA LEU A 122 2.64 0.46 9.65
C LEU A 122 3.89 -0.34 9.99
N VAL A 123 4.25 -0.39 11.28
CA VAL A 123 5.38 -1.19 11.73
C VAL A 123 5.02 -2.67 11.76
N THR A 124 5.79 -3.48 11.04
CA THR A 124 5.58 -4.93 10.85
C THR A 124 6.74 -5.73 11.41
N MET A 125 6.60 -7.06 11.47
CA MET A 125 7.60 -7.98 12.03
C MET A 125 8.04 -7.60 13.46
N PHE A 126 7.16 -6.94 14.21
CA PHE A 126 7.45 -6.42 15.53
C PHE A 126 7.57 -7.54 16.57
N ASP A 127 8.69 -7.59 17.29
CA ASP A 127 8.89 -8.50 18.42
C ASP A 127 9.10 -7.69 19.72
N ARG A 128 8.07 -7.69 20.59
CA ARG A 128 8.10 -6.98 21.89
C ARG A 128 9.24 -7.38 22.81
N ARG A 129 9.85 -8.56 22.60
CA ARG A 129 10.94 -9.09 23.42
C ARG A 129 12.29 -8.47 23.06
N THR A 130 12.43 -7.91 21.87
CA THR A 130 13.69 -7.33 21.41
C THR A 130 13.72 -5.83 21.67
N LEU A 131 14.88 -5.34 22.10
CA LEU A 131 15.13 -3.91 22.27
C LEU A 131 15.09 -3.21 20.91
N LEU A 132 15.71 -3.82 19.89
CA LEU A 132 15.79 -3.29 18.54
C LEU A 132 14.40 -2.96 17.96
N SER A 133 13.43 -3.89 18.04
CA SER A 133 12.09 -3.62 17.49
C SER A 133 11.42 -2.43 18.18
N ARG A 134 11.62 -2.25 19.47
CA ARG A 134 11.10 -1.10 20.22
C ARG A 134 11.80 0.20 19.81
N GLU A 135 13.13 0.18 19.69
CA GLU A 135 13.89 1.36 19.27
C GLU A 135 13.50 1.80 17.86
N VAL A 136 13.35 0.87 16.91
CA VAL A 136 12.89 1.19 15.54
C VAL A 136 11.50 1.80 15.57
N TYR A 137 10.55 1.24 16.35
CA TYR A 137 9.20 1.79 16.46
C TYR A 137 9.21 3.21 17.03
N GLU A 138 9.94 3.44 18.13
CA GLU A 138 10.02 4.76 18.78
C GLU A 138 10.71 5.78 17.86
N GLU A 139 11.72 5.39 17.12
CA GLU A 139 12.42 6.25 16.16
C GLU A 139 11.47 6.70 15.05
N VAL A 140 10.74 5.75 14.43
CA VAL A 140 9.75 6.08 13.38
C VAL A 140 8.62 6.93 13.95
N LYS A 141 8.13 6.60 15.15
CA LYS A 141 7.05 7.35 15.82
C LYS A 141 7.47 8.77 16.18
N THR A 142 8.72 8.97 16.57
CA THR A 142 9.29 10.29 16.90
C THR A 142 9.38 11.19 15.66
N HIS A 143 9.81 10.64 14.52
CA HIS A 143 9.95 11.40 13.29
C HIS A 143 8.62 11.60 12.54
N TYR A 144 7.68 10.67 12.67
CA TYR A 144 6.40 10.66 11.93
C TYR A 144 5.19 10.44 12.86
N PRO A 145 5.02 11.23 13.92
CA PRO A 145 4.04 10.97 14.99
C PRO A 145 2.60 10.92 14.52
N SER A 146 2.26 11.67 13.47
CA SER A 146 0.88 11.79 12.96
C SER A 146 0.47 10.67 12.00
N ILE A 147 1.42 9.97 11.37
CA ILE A 147 1.13 8.99 10.33
C ILE A 147 1.49 7.55 10.71
N VAL A 148 2.32 7.35 11.76
CA VAL A 148 2.62 6.00 12.26
C VAL A 148 1.44 5.47 13.05
N LEU A 149 0.97 4.27 12.70
CA LEU A 149 -0.08 3.59 13.46
C LEU A 149 0.41 3.20 14.86
N ASP A 150 -0.49 3.26 15.84
CA ASP A 150 -0.23 2.74 17.19
C ASP A 150 -0.24 1.21 17.18
N THR A 151 -1.01 0.63 16.27
CA THR A 151 -1.04 -0.81 16.00
C THR A 151 0.24 -1.25 15.29
N THR A 152 0.84 -2.36 15.76
CA THR A 152 1.98 -3.01 15.11
C THR A 152 1.63 -4.43 14.70
N ILE A 153 2.17 -4.92 13.57
CA ILE A 153 1.99 -6.32 13.13
C ILE A 153 3.11 -7.18 13.72
N PRO A 154 2.77 -8.17 14.58
CA PRO A 154 3.77 -8.99 15.23
C PRO A 154 4.44 -9.98 14.26
N ARG A 155 5.69 -10.32 14.55
CA ARG A 155 6.36 -11.44 13.88
C ARG A 155 5.74 -12.75 14.39
N THR A 156 4.99 -13.46 13.55
CA THR A 156 4.41 -14.77 13.88
C THR A 156 4.54 -15.74 12.72
N VAL A 157 4.74 -17.02 13.04
CA VAL A 157 4.80 -18.11 12.05
C VAL A 157 3.48 -18.20 11.27
N LYS A 158 2.34 -17.94 11.92
CA LYS A 158 1.02 -18.03 11.29
C LYS A 158 0.80 -17.03 10.15
N ILE A 159 1.36 -15.82 10.25
CA ILE A 159 1.35 -14.85 9.15
C ILE A 159 2.12 -15.39 7.94
N SER A 160 3.27 -16.03 8.18
CA SER A 160 4.11 -16.57 7.11
C SER A 160 3.58 -17.88 6.50
N GLU A 161 2.85 -18.69 7.27
CA GLU A 161 2.25 -19.95 6.84
C GLU A 161 0.99 -19.75 6.00
N ALA A 162 0.13 -18.79 6.35
CA ALA A 162 -1.18 -18.61 5.73
C ALA A 162 -1.15 -18.60 4.19
N PRO A 163 -0.21 -17.86 3.52
CA PRO A 163 -0.13 -17.85 2.06
C PRO A 163 0.13 -19.22 1.43
N SER A 164 0.86 -20.12 2.13
CA SER A 164 1.12 -21.48 1.61
C SER A 164 -0.13 -22.37 1.57
N PHE A 165 -1.18 -21.95 2.27
CA PHE A 165 -2.51 -22.57 2.24
C PHE A 165 -3.50 -21.81 1.36
N GLY A 166 -3.04 -20.78 0.63
CA GLY A 166 -3.90 -19.93 -0.18
C GLY A 166 -4.89 -19.10 0.64
N GLN A 167 -4.59 -18.82 1.90
CA GLN A 167 -5.46 -18.10 2.83
C GLN A 167 -4.81 -16.83 3.37
N SER A 168 -5.63 -15.87 3.74
CA SER A 168 -5.19 -14.75 4.58
C SER A 168 -4.96 -15.24 6.02
N VAL A 169 -4.12 -14.54 6.80
CA VAL A 169 -3.98 -14.85 8.22
C VAL A 169 -5.29 -14.66 8.98
N ILE A 170 -6.19 -13.83 8.46
CA ILE A 170 -7.51 -13.56 9.06
C ILE A 170 -8.40 -14.80 8.97
N SER A 171 -8.32 -15.56 7.88
CA SER A 171 -9.05 -16.82 7.70
C SER A 171 -8.29 -18.01 8.30
N TYR A 172 -6.96 -18.03 8.15
CA TYR A 172 -6.11 -19.14 8.60
C TYR A 172 -6.04 -19.28 10.12
N ASP A 173 -5.88 -18.16 10.84
CA ASP A 173 -5.82 -18.12 12.31
C ASP A 173 -6.62 -16.92 12.86
N PRO A 174 -7.97 -16.97 12.78
CA PRO A 174 -8.84 -15.81 13.00
C PRO A 174 -8.77 -15.21 14.40
N ARG A 175 -8.34 -15.99 15.40
CA ARG A 175 -8.17 -15.58 16.80
C ARG A 175 -6.70 -15.33 17.17
N GLY A 176 -5.78 -15.62 16.26
CA GLY A 176 -4.35 -15.44 16.47
C GLY A 176 -3.96 -13.97 16.53
N LYS A 177 -2.82 -13.69 17.16
CA LYS A 177 -2.30 -12.32 17.32
C LYS A 177 -2.12 -11.61 15.98
N GLY A 178 -1.69 -12.33 14.92
CA GLY A 178 -1.54 -11.76 13.60
C GLY A 178 -2.86 -11.24 13.03
N ALA A 179 -3.90 -12.08 13.03
CA ALA A 179 -5.22 -11.72 12.54
C ALA A 179 -5.87 -10.58 13.33
N VAL A 180 -5.69 -10.58 14.66
CA VAL A 180 -6.20 -9.51 15.54
C VAL A 180 -5.50 -8.20 15.19
N SER A 181 -4.15 -8.19 15.11
CA SER A 181 -3.40 -6.97 14.80
C SER A 181 -3.70 -6.41 13.41
N TYR A 182 -3.90 -7.25 12.39
CA TYR A 182 -4.32 -6.75 11.07
C TYR A 182 -5.71 -6.11 11.09
N ARG A 183 -6.66 -6.67 11.85
CA ARG A 183 -7.97 -6.04 12.03
C ARG A 183 -7.88 -4.72 12.80
N GLU A 184 -7.08 -4.65 13.86
CA GLU A 184 -6.83 -3.41 14.61
C GLU A 184 -6.21 -2.35 13.71
N ALA A 185 -5.19 -2.72 12.91
CA ALA A 185 -4.57 -1.80 11.94
C ALA A 185 -5.59 -1.30 10.90
N ALA A 186 -6.46 -2.17 10.41
CA ALA A 186 -7.52 -1.78 9.46
C ALA A 186 -8.52 -0.82 10.09
N TYR A 187 -8.94 -1.04 11.34
CA TYR A 187 -9.80 -0.10 12.07
C TYR A 187 -9.13 1.25 12.30
N GLU A 188 -7.86 1.24 12.69
CA GLU A 188 -7.09 2.46 12.90
C GLU A 188 -6.92 3.24 11.59
N LEU A 189 -6.59 2.56 10.49
CA LEU A 189 -6.52 3.16 9.15
C LEU A 189 -7.85 3.79 8.75
N ASN A 190 -8.95 3.05 8.87
CA ASN A 190 -10.28 3.52 8.51
C ASN A 190 -10.70 4.75 9.34
N SER A 191 -10.37 4.79 10.64
CA SER A 191 -10.68 5.94 11.48
C SER A 191 -9.91 7.21 11.10
N ARG A 192 -8.75 7.07 10.46
CA ARG A 192 -7.92 8.18 9.97
C ARG A 192 -8.31 8.68 8.57
N SER A 193 -9.02 7.86 7.79
CA SER A 193 -9.38 8.18 6.40
C SER A 193 -10.16 9.49 6.27
N THR A 194 -11.04 9.81 7.23
CA THR A 194 -11.80 11.07 7.23
C THR A 194 -10.86 12.29 7.27
N VAL A 195 -9.84 12.26 8.12
CA VAL A 195 -8.85 13.35 8.25
C VAL A 195 -8.02 13.49 6.98
N VAL A 196 -7.66 12.37 6.36
CA VAL A 196 -6.92 12.35 5.10
C VAL A 196 -7.75 12.95 3.97
N LEU A 197 -9.02 12.57 3.85
CA LEU A 197 -9.93 13.12 2.82
C LEU A 197 -10.12 14.63 2.99
N GLU A 198 -10.25 15.12 4.21
CA GLU A 198 -10.32 16.57 4.50
C GLU A 198 -9.02 17.29 4.07
N THR A 199 -7.86 16.68 4.34
CA THR A 199 -6.54 17.22 3.94
C THR A 199 -6.40 17.29 2.43
N LEU A 200 -6.80 16.25 1.70
CA LEU A 200 -6.78 16.22 0.24
C LEU A 200 -7.75 17.25 -0.37
N ALA A 201 -8.95 17.37 0.20
CA ALA A 201 -9.93 18.36 -0.25
C ALA A 201 -9.43 19.80 -0.06
N SER A 202 -8.75 20.10 1.05
CA SER A 202 -8.16 21.41 1.31
C SER A 202 -7.09 21.78 0.28
N ARG A 203 -6.20 20.82 -0.06
CA ARG A 203 -5.15 21.02 -1.08
C ARG A 203 -5.70 21.28 -2.48
N ARG A 204 -6.82 20.65 -2.85
CA ARG A 204 -7.50 20.91 -4.14
C ARG A 204 -8.10 22.31 -4.26
N ASN A 205 -8.49 22.91 -3.14
CA ASN A 205 -9.07 24.26 -3.12
C ASN A 205 -8.01 25.36 -3.12
N GLU A 206 -6.74 25.03 -2.87
CA GLU A 206 -5.60 25.97 -2.85
C GLU A 206 -4.86 26.06 -4.20
N ASN A 207 -5.14 25.16 -5.14
CA ASN A 207 -4.59 25.13 -6.51
C ASN A 207 -5.61 25.55 -7.55
#